data_8b83aba8f67498fb3281a28d23cf5474
#
_entry.id   8b83aba8f67498fb3281a28d23cf5474
#
_cell.length_a   1.000
_cell.length_b   1.000
_cell.length_c   1.000
_cell.angle_alpha   90.00
_cell.angle_beta   90.00
_cell.angle_gamma   90.00
#
_symmetry.space_group_name_H-M   'P 1'
#
loop_
_entity.id
_entity.type
_entity.pdbx_description
1 polymer ?
#
loop_
_entity_poly.entity_id
_entity_poly.type
_entity_poly.pdbx_seq_one_letter_code
_entity_poly.pdbx_strand_id
1 'polypeptide(L)'
;FWRFGYTNAANDNGTGVATAMATAHDLWADMPKDWSVEVLLTGAEEAGMIGAQRWLDDHKDMINKDDFYVLIIDTVCAGTLHYVEKTGTFTTLDYDNKLVDIARDLSRCDARFNAVKSKAHRVADFDSVWFARAGISALTLGSYDENGLMPHLHRPEDTIEHVDPDCVNEAVKFSIAVAKKLMA
;
A
#
# COMPACT_ATOMS: atom_id res chain seq x y z
N PHE A 1 17.36 1.03 14.99
CA PHE A 1 17.15 1.17 13.54
C PHE A 1 18.46 1.42 12.80
N TRP A 2 19.37 2.17 13.27
CA TRP A 2 20.64 2.55 12.63
C TRP A 2 21.75 1.48 12.74
N ARG A 3 21.43 0.26 13.05
CA ARG A 3 22.40 -0.75 13.50
C ARG A 3 22.98 -1.61 12.39
N PHE A 4 22.42 -1.60 11.17
CA PHE A 4 22.72 -2.62 10.17
C PHE A 4 23.32 -2.12 8.85
N GLY A 5 23.63 -0.84 8.74
CA GLY A 5 24.25 -0.31 7.53
C GLY A 5 23.23 -0.16 6.36
N TYR A 6 23.66 -0.51 5.16
CA TYR A 6 22.85 -0.40 3.95
C TYR A 6 22.00 -1.63 3.73
N THR A 7 20.74 -1.43 3.28
CA THR A 7 19.94 -2.45 2.59
C THR A 7 19.90 -2.11 1.11
N ASN A 8 19.58 -3.09 0.25
CA ASN A 8 19.38 -2.83 -1.18
C ASN A 8 17.97 -2.30 -1.46
N ALA A 9 17.10 -2.26 -0.45
CA ALA A 9 15.73 -1.78 -0.52
C ALA A 9 14.90 -2.42 -1.65
N ALA A 10 15.19 -3.69 -1.94
CA ALA A 10 14.47 -4.41 -2.99
C ALA A 10 13.02 -4.65 -2.60
N ASN A 11 12.80 -5.05 -1.35
CA ASN A 11 11.47 -5.17 -0.77
C ASN A 11 10.97 -3.81 -0.28
N ASP A 12 11.71 -3.17 0.59
CA ASP A 12 11.36 -1.93 1.26
C ASP A 12 12.10 -0.71 0.66
N ASN A 13 11.51 -0.04 -0.36
CA ASN A 13 10.20 -0.34 -0.95
C ASN A 13 10.26 -0.42 -2.50
N GLY A 14 11.28 -1.09 -3.06
CA GLY A 14 11.44 -1.29 -4.50
C GLY A 14 10.27 -2.07 -5.12
N THR A 15 9.76 -3.09 -4.41
CA THR A 15 8.60 -3.87 -4.86
C THR A 15 7.32 -3.03 -4.87
N GLY A 16 7.11 -2.16 -3.90
CA GLY A 16 5.97 -1.24 -3.88
C GLY A 16 6.02 -0.25 -5.04
N VAL A 17 7.19 0.33 -5.32
CA VAL A 17 7.38 1.22 -6.48
C VAL A 17 7.05 0.51 -7.79
N ALA A 18 7.60 -0.69 -8.00
CA ALA A 18 7.34 -1.48 -9.21
C ALA A 18 5.84 -1.82 -9.35
N THR A 19 5.20 -2.22 -8.26
CA THR A 19 3.78 -2.55 -8.23
C THR A 19 2.91 -1.33 -8.54
N ALA A 20 3.20 -0.17 -7.96
CA ALA A 20 2.47 1.07 -8.20
C ALA A 20 2.57 1.50 -9.68
N MET A 21 3.77 1.44 -10.26
CA MET A 21 3.99 1.77 -11.66
C MET A 21 3.26 0.80 -12.60
N ALA A 22 3.34 -0.51 -12.35
CA ALA A 22 2.64 -1.52 -13.16
C ALA A 22 1.12 -1.35 -13.06
N THR A 23 0.60 -1.12 -11.85
CA THR A 23 -0.82 -0.86 -11.62
C THR A 23 -1.30 0.37 -12.41
N ALA A 24 -0.58 1.48 -12.31
CA ALA A 24 -0.93 2.70 -13.02
C ALA A 24 -0.88 2.52 -14.54
N HIS A 25 0.15 1.84 -15.06
CA HIS A 25 0.27 1.54 -16.48
C HIS A 25 -0.96 0.79 -17.01
N ASP A 26 -1.40 -0.24 -16.31
CA ASP A 26 -2.57 -1.03 -16.73
C ASP A 26 -3.87 -0.22 -16.61
N LEU A 27 -4.00 0.62 -15.58
CA LEU A 27 -5.17 1.47 -15.41
C LEU A 27 -5.27 2.56 -16.50
N TRP A 28 -4.15 3.18 -16.89
CA TRP A 28 -4.15 4.21 -17.94
C TRP A 28 -4.65 3.70 -19.29
N ALA A 29 -4.46 2.42 -19.58
CA ALA A 29 -4.90 1.82 -20.84
C ALA A 29 -6.44 1.82 -21.00
N ASP A 30 -7.19 1.80 -19.89
CA ASP A 30 -8.65 1.64 -19.88
C ASP A 30 -9.32 2.55 -18.81
N MET A 31 -8.79 3.77 -18.66
CA MET A 31 -9.26 4.73 -17.66
C MET A 31 -10.58 5.36 -18.04
N PRO A 32 -11.62 5.35 -17.19
CA PRO A 32 -12.83 6.14 -17.42
C PRO A 32 -12.51 7.64 -17.50
N LYS A 33 -13.25 8.37 -18.36
CA LYS A 33 -12.95 9.77 -18.68
C LYS A 33 -12.96 10.73 -17.47
N ASP A 34 -13.74 10.38 -16.46
CA ASP A 34 -13.91 11.20 -15.25
C ASP A 34 -12.91 10.84 -14.14
N TRP A 35 -11.97 9.94 -14.44
CA TRP A 35 -10.94 9.49 -13.49
C TRP A 35 -9.54 9.84 -13.98
N SER A 36 -8.65 10.03 -13.04
CA SER A 36 -7.20 10.11 -13.27
C SER A 36 -6.48 9.22 -12.29
N VAL A 37 -5.31 8.73 -12.65
CA VAL A 37 -4.39 8.05 -11.75
C VAL A 37 -3.03 8.72 -11.79
N GLU A 38 -2.47 8.94 -10.63
CA GLU A 38 -1.13 9.48 -10.44
C GLU A 38 -0.30 8.52 -9.60
N VAL A 39 0.99 8.42 -9.89
CA VAL A 39 1.94 7.68 -9.06
C VAL A 39 2.75 8.69 -8.26
N LEU A 40 2.59 8.63 -6.94
CA LEU A 40 3.35 9.44 -6.00
C LEU A 40 4.45 8.57 -5.36
N LEU A 41 5.70 8.88 -5.63
CA LEU A 41 6.85 8.26 -4.97
C LEU A 41 7.32 9.18 -3.84
N THR A 42 6.97 8.80 -2.62
CA THR A 42 7.30 9.57 -1.41
C THR A 42 8.75 9.34 -1.00
N GLY A 43 9.35 10.34 -0.40
CA GLY A 43 10.66 10.23 0.24
C GLY A 43 10.55 10.33 1.75
N ALA A 44 11.60 9.86 2.45
CA ALA A 44 11.73 9.96 3.89
C ALA A 44 10.55 9.31 4.67
N GLU A 45 10.08 8.17 4.18
CA GLU A 45 9.05 7.36 4.87
C GLU A 45 9.58 6.93 6.23
N GLU A 46 10.76 6.35 6.29
CA GLU A 46 11.48 5.89 7.49
C GLU A 46 11.77 6.98 8.54
N ALA A 47 11.71 8.23 8.13
CA ALA A 47 11.86 9.38 9.04
C ALA A 47 10.51 9.87 9.60
N GLY A 48 9.44 9.09 9.44
CA GLY A 48 8.08 9.39 9.90
C GLY A 48 7.15 9.83 8.78
N MET A 49 7.29 9.23 7.59
CA MET A 49 6.41 9.45 6.43
C MET A 49 6.36 10.93 6.00
N ILE A 50 7.52 11.62 6.11
CA ILE A 50 7.61 13.08 5.90
C ILE A 50 7.20 13.46 4.47
N GLY A 51 7.58 12.64 3.47
CA GLY A 51 7.23 12.90 2.07
C GLY A 51 5.73 12.94 1.84
N ALA A 52 5.00 11.95 2.34
CA ALA A 52 3.55 11.89 2.26
C ALA A 52 2.88 13.06 2.98
N GLN A 53 3.36 13.36 4.20
CA GLN A 53 2.85 14.50 4.98
C GLN A 53 3.01 15.83 4.24
N ARG A 54 4.21 16.09 3.70
CA ARG A 54 4.51 17.34 2.97
C ARG A 54 3.68 17.46 1.71
N TRP A 55 3.60 16.39 0.93
CA TRP A 55 2.78 16.39 -0.27
C TRP A 55 1.32 16.73 0.07
N LEU A 56 0.76 16.09 1.11
CA LEU A 56 -0.60 16.35 1.56
C LEU A 56 -0.78 17.81 2.02
N ASP A 57 0.14 18.34 2.81
CA ASP A 57 0.08 19.73 3.29
C ASP A 57 0.06 20.74 2.13
N ASP A 58 0.82 20.48 1.08
CA ASP A 58 0.92 21.35 -0.10
C ASP A 58 -0.31 21.25 -1.01
N HIS A 59 -1.06 20.13 -0.97
CA HIS A 59 -2.16 19.83 -1.90
C HIS A 59 -3.55 19.80 -1.26
N LYS A 60 -3.65 19.79 0.08
CA LYS A 60 -4.92 19.57 0.80
C LYS A 60 -6.07 20.51 0.41
N ASP A 61 -5.75 21.74 0.03
CA ASP A 61 -6.75 22.72 -0.38
C ASP A 61 -7.30 22.48 -1.81
N MET A 62 -6.65 21.59 -2.57
CA MET A 62 -7.05 21.18 -3.92
C MET A 62 -7.77 19.82 -3.94
N ILE A 63 -7.73 19.10 -2.82
CA ILE A 63 -8.28 17.75 -2.72
C ILE A 63 -9.75 17.83 -2.31
N ASN A 64 -10.63 17.27 -3.13
CA ASN A 64 -11.96 16.91 -2.70
C ASN A 64 -11.92 15.48 -2.13
N LYS A 65 -12.16 15.35 -0.81
CA LYS A 65 -12.02 14.07 -0.10
C LYS A 65 -13.03 13.01 -0.51
N ASP A 66 -14.12 13.40 -1.13
CA ASP A 66 -15.20 12.49 -1.55
C ASP A 66 -14.85 11.75 -2.85
N ASP A 67 -13.92 12.32 -3.64
CA ASP A 67 -13.50 11.77 -4.93
C ASP A 67 -11.97 11.60 -5.07
N PHE A 68 -11.23 11.68 -3.97
CA PHE A 68 -9.81 11.43 -3.91
C PHE A 68 -9.50 10.19 -3.07
N TYR A 69 -8.73 9.27 -3.65
CA TYR A 69 -8.46 7.96 -3.05
C TYR A 69 -6.97 7.65 -3.13
N VAL A 70 -6.43 7.04 -2.07
CA VAL A 70 -5.00 6.77 -1.97
C VAL A 70 -4.77 5.28 -1.73
N LEU A 71 -4.03 4.64 -2.64
CA LEU A 71 -3.59 3.27 -2.50
C LEU A 71 -2.07 3.27 -2.25
N ILE A 72 -1.67 2.90 -1.06
CA ILE A 72 -0.28 2.72 -0.67
C ILE A 72 0.11 1.26 -0.90
N ILE A 73 1.27 1.05 -1.50
CA ILE A 73 1.84 -0.27 -1.73
C ILE A 73 3.22 -0.30 -1.08
N ASP A 74 3.33 -1.09 -0.04
CA ASP A 74 4.52 -1.08 0.80
C ASP A 74 4.94 -2.52 1.16
N THR A 75 6.20 -2.86 0.84
CA THR A 75 6.79 -4.17 1.18
C THR A 75 5.96 -5.37 0.69
N VAL A 76 5.78 -5.50 -0.63
CA VAL A 76 4.99 -6.59 -1.25
C VAL A 76 5.90 -7.62 -1.92
N CYS A 77 6.92 -8.11 -1.21
CA CYS A 77 7.99 -8.92 -1.80
C CYS A 77 7.80 -10.44 -1.70
N ALA A 78 7.25 -10.92 -0.60
CA ALA A 78 7.11 -12.36 -0.35
C ALA A 78 6.09 -12.63 0.76
N GLY A 79 5.60 -13.86 0.84
CA GLY A 79 4.58 -14.27 1.80
C GLY A 79 3.16 -14.08 1.28
N THR A 80 2.23 -13.72 2.14
CA THR A 80 0.82 -13.51 1.78
C THR A 80 0.50 -12.03 1.70
N LEU A 81 -0.16 -11.60 0.64
CA LEU A 81 -0.65 -10.24 0.49
C LEU A 81 -1.75 -9.94 1.52
N HIS A 82 -1.65 -8.77 2.13
CA HIS A 82 -2.66 -8.28 3.07
C HIS A 82 -3.06 -6.84 2.73
N TYR A 83 -4.31 -6.51 3.02
CA TYR A 83 -4.77 -5.14 3.12
C TYR A 83 -4.85 -4.73 4.59
N VAL A 84 -4.42 -3.52 4.90
CA VAL A 84 -4.32 -3.03 6.29
C VAL A 84 -5.64 -2.38 6.69
N GLU A 85 -6.28 -2.92 7.74
CA GLU A 85 -7.51 -2.37 8.32
C GLU A 85 -7.24 -1.46 9.54
N LYS A 86 -6.07 -1.60 10.16
CA LYS A 86 -5.71 -0.88 11.37
C LYS A 86 -4.21 -0.73 11.50
N THR A 87 -3.75 0.45 11.88
CA THR A 87 -2.34 0.71 12.23
C THR A 87 -2.19 1.37 13.60
N GLY A 88 -0.96 1.53 14.04
CA GLY A 88 -0.57 2.29 15.22
C GLY A 88 -0.08 1.46 16.38
N THR A 89 0.96 1.96 17.04
CA THR A 89 1.62 1.31 18.17
C THR A 89 0.96 1.70 19.51
N PHE A 90 0.80 2.98 19.76
CA PHE A 90 0.22 3.52 21.00
C PHE A 90 -1.21 4.02 20.81
N THR A 91 -1.49 4.63 19.68
CA THR A 91 -2.82 5.08 19.29
C THR A 91 -3.19 4.36 18.02
N THR A 92 -4.25 3.57 18.05
CA THR A 92 -4.72 2.86 16.87
C THR A 92 -5.53 3.77 15.97
N LEU A 93 -5.27 3.66 14.66
CA LEU A 93 -6.06 4.24 13.60
C LEU A 93 -6.77 3.13 12.85
N ASP A 94 -8.08 3.15 12.85
CA ASP A 94 -8.90 2.24 12.05
C ASP A 94 -9.12 2.85 10.66
N TYR A 95 -8.86 2.07 9.62
CA TYR A 95 -9.16 2.44 8.24
C TYR A 95 -10.57 1.98 7.88
N ASP A 96 -11.57 2.71 8.36
CA ASP A 96 -12.97 2.47 8.01
C ASP A 96 -13.36 3.38 6.85
N ASN A 97 -13.15 2.89 5.62
CA ASN A 97 -13.35 3.67 4.42
C ASN A 97 -13.66 2.79 3.19
N LYS A 98 -14.12 3.43 2.11
CA LYS A 98 -14.56 2.77 0.87
C LYS A 98 -13.53 1.83 0.26
N LEU A 99 -12.22 2.17 0.28
CA LEU A 99 -11.18 1.31 -0.28
C LEU A 99 -10.99 0.02 0.52
N VAL A 100 -11.04 0.11 1.85
CA VAL A 100 -10.95 -1.07 2.73
C VAL A 100 -12.16 -1.98 2.54
N ASP A 101 -13.36 -1.42 2.38
CA ASP A 101 -14.55 -2.20 2.10
C ASP A 101 -14.46 -2.94 0.77
N ILE A 102 -13.98 -2.26 -0.28
CA ILE A 102 -13.73 -2.88 -1.58
C ILE A 102 -12.70 -4.03 -1.46
N ALA A 103 -11.59 -3.80 -0.75
CA ALA A 103 -10.56 -4.83 -0.55
C ALA A 103 -11.12 -6.04 0.20
N ARG A 104 -11.91 -5.79 1.23
CA ARG A 104 -12.61 -6.84 2.01
C ARG A 104 -13.57 -7.65 1.15
N ASP A 105 -14.36 -6.99 0.33
CA ASP A 105 -15.31 -7.66 -0.57
C ASP A 105 -14.59 -8.50 -1.62
N LEU A 106 -13.53 -7.97 -2.24
CA LEU A 106 -12.73 -8.71 -3.22
C LEU A 106 -12.10 -9.95 -2.59
N SER A 107 -11.50 -9.83 -1.40
CA SER A 107 -10.87 -10.96 -0.73
C SER A 107 -11.86 -12.07 -0.31
N ARG A 108 -13.13 -11.73 -0.11
CA ARG A 108 -14.17 -12.68 0.31
C ARG A 108 -14.97 -13.27 -0.84
N CYS A 109 -15.20 -12.49 -1.88
CA CYS A 109 -16.17 -12.82 -2.92
C CYS A 109 -15.54 -13.17 -4.27
N ASP A 110 -14.26 -12.84 -4.48
CA ASP A 110 -13.54 -13.15 -5.71
C ASP A 110 -12.49 -14.25 -5.45
N ALA A 111 -12.72 -15.42 -6.05
CA ALA A 111 -11.85 -16.58 -5.86
C ALA A 111 -10.39 -16.34 -6.26
N ARG A 112 -10.11 -15.34 -7.10
CA ARG A 112 -8.74 -14.94 -7.48
C ARG A 112 -7.96 -14.36 -6.32
N PHE A 113 -8.64 -13.81 -5.32
CA PHE A 113 -8.06 -13.06 -4.20
C PHE A 113 -8.39 -13.65 -2.82
N ASN A 114 -8.83 -14.90 -2.77
CA ASN A 114 -9.18 -15.55 -1.50
C ASN A 114 -7.98 -15.79 -0.57
N ALA A 115 -6.76 -15.68 -1.07
CA ALA A 115 -5.53 -15.71 -0.28
C ALA A 115 -5.22 -14.37 0.39
N VAL A 116 -5.70 -13.25 -0.15
CA VAL A 116 -5.51 -11.91 0.40
C VAL A 116 -6.27 -11.77 1.73
N LYS A 117 -5.60 -11.30 2.77
CA LYS A 117 -6.16 -11.23 4.13
C LYS A 117 -6.15 -9.81 4.67
N SER A 118 -6.99 -9.56 5.68
CA SER A 118 -6.90 -8.33 6.46
C SER A 118 -5.75 -8.37 7.47
N LYS A 119 -5.21 -7.21 7.78
CA LYS A 119 -4.12 -7.04 8.77
C LYS A 119 -4.40 -5.88 9.71
N ALA A 120 -4.28 -6.14 11.01
CA ALA A 120 -4.08 -5.12 12.01
C ALA A 120 -2.57 -4.99 12.27
N HIS A 121 -1.95 -3.96 11.70
CA HIS A 121 -0.52 -3.72 11.86
C HIS A 121 -0.30 -2.85 13.11
N ARG A 122 0.40 -3.40 14.12
CA ARG A 122 0.52 -2.77 15.44
C ARG A 122 1.92 -2.30 15.80
N VAL A 123 2.86 -2.35 14.87
CA VAL A 123 4.27 -2.09 15.16
C VAL A 123 4.75 -0.78 14.55
N ALA A 124 4.13 -0.34 13.46
CA ALA A 124 4.48 0.87 12.73
C ALA A 124 3.25 1.47 12.03
N ASP A 125 3.45 2.61 11.44
CA ASP A 125 2.50 3.27 10.55
C ASP A 125 3.03 3.21 9.10
N PHE A 126 2.20 3.59 8.14
CA PHE A 126 2.49 3.71 6.72
C PHE A 126 2.14 5.12 6.24
N ASP A 127 2.56 5.50 5.06
CA ASP A 127 2.19 6.78 4.44
C ASP A 127 0.68 7.07 4.45
N SER A 128 -0.14 6.00 4.42
CA SER A 128 -1.61 6.10 4.51
C SER A 128 -2.12 6.82 5.75
N VAL A 129 -1.35 6.85 6.83
CA VAL A 129 -1.79 7.43 8.12
C VAL A 129 -2.11 8.93 7.99
N TRP A 130 -1.34 9.66 7.20
CA TRP A 130 -1.56 11.10 7.01
C TRP A 130 -2.84 11.38 6.22
N PHE A 131 -3.08 10.61 5.16
CA PHE A 131 -4.29 10.71 4.35
C PHE A 131 -5.54 10.32 5.16
N ALA A 132 -5.48 9.21 5.88
CA ALA A 132 -6.60 8.77 6.72
C ALA A 132 -6.93 9.76 7.83
N ARG A 133 -5.92 10.35 8.50
CA ARG A 133 -6.12 11.43 9.50
C ARG A 133 -6.74 12.68 8.89
N ALA A 134 -6.46 12.95 7.62
CA ALA A 134 -7.09 14.04 6.89
C ALA A 134 -8.52 13.72 6.43
N GLY A 135 -9.02 12.51 6.65
CA GLY A 135 -10.35 12.05 6.22
C GLY A 135 -10.42 11.65 4.76
N ILE A 136 -9.28 11.31 4.15
CA ILE A 136 -9.18 10.81 2.78
C ILE A 136 -9.21 9.28 2.84
N SER A 137 -9.98 8.64 1.94
CA SER A 137 -9.99 7.19 1.82
C SER A 137 -8.62 6.66 1.40
N ALA A 138 -7.99 5.90 2.29
CA ALA A 138 -6.68 5.34 2.07
C ALA A 138 -6.67 3.83 2.36
N LEU A 139 -5.88 3.08 1.60
CA LEU A 139 -5.67 1.65 1.76
C LEU A 139 -4.18 1.36 1.63
N THR A 140 -3.63 0.55 2.54
CA THR A 140 -2.28 0.02 2.42
C THR A 140 -2.31 -1.46 2.08
N LEU A 141 -1.49 -1.86 1.11
CA LEU A 141 -1.16 -3.25 0.81
C LEU A 141 0.25 -3.54 1.27
N GLY A 142 0.45 -4.68 1.91
CA GLY A 142 1.75 -5.20 2.32
C GLY A 142 1.74 -6.72 2.36
N SER A 143 2.90 -7.35 2.32
CA SER A 143 3.00 -8.81 2.43
C SER A 143 3.60 -9.22 3.77
N TYR A 144 3.13 -10.35 4.29
CA TYR A 144 3.52 -10.86 5.60
C TYR A 144 3.77 -12.36 5.54
N ASP A 145 4.74 -12.82 6.32
CA ASP A 145 5.02 -14.23 6.53
C ASP A 145 4.00 -14.90 7.46
N GLU A 146 4.18 -16.17 7.74
CA GLU A 146 3.34 -16.96 8.65
C GLU A 146 3.35 -16.46 10.10
N ASN A 147 4.39 -15.74 10.50
CA ASN A 147 4.53 -15.13 11.81
C ASN A 147 3.91 -13.71 11.86
N GLY A 148 3.41 -13.23 10.73
CA GLY A 148 2.82 -11.90 10.59
C GLY A 148 3.85 -10.76 10.56
N LEU A 149 5.07 -11.06 10.14
CA LEU A 149 6.16 -10.10 9.94
C LEU A 149 6.35 -9.83 8.44
N MET A 150 6.77 -8.63 8.10
CA MET A 150 7.19 -8.31 6.73
C MET A 150 8.54 -8.94 6.45
N PRO A 151 8.67 -9.82 5.43
CA PRO A 151 9.92 -10.53 5.15
C PRO A 151 11.05 -9.54 4.83
N HIS A 152 12.22 -9.78 5.40
CA HIS A 152 13.47 -9.04 5.18
C HIS A 152 13.44 -7.54 5.50
N LEU A 153 12.32 -7.02 6.04
CA LEU A 153 12.18 -5.61 6.39
C LEU A 153 13.35 -5.13 7.28
N HIS A 154 14.00 -4.04 6.86
CA HIS A 154 15.14 -3.41 7.56
C HIS A 154 16.32 -4.37 7.80
N ARG A 155 16.58 -5.33 6.92
CA ARG A 155 17.64 -6.31 7.02
C ARG A 155 18.59 -6.28 5.83
N PRO A 156 19.84 -6.72 5.97
CA PRO A 156 20.78 -6.85 4.84
C PRO A 156 20.29 -7.82 3.75
N GLU A 157 19.41 -8.75 4.12
CA GLU A 157 18.78 -9.71 3.21
C GLU A 157 17.66 -9.09 2.35
N ASP A 158 17.37 -7.79 2.53
CA ASP A 158 16.47 -7.08 1.63
C ASP A 158 17.11 -6.85 0.26
N THR A 159 17.13 -7.91 -0.53
CA THR A 159 17.75 -7.96 -1.86
C THR A 159 16.81 -8.58 -2.89
N ILE A 160 17.10 -8.36 -4.17
CA ILE A 160 16.26 -8.83 -5.28
C ILE A 160 16.13 -10.36 -5.33
N GLU A 161 17.10 -11.10 -4.83
CA GLU A 161 17.11 -12.55 -4.79
C GLU A 161 16.02 -13.12 -3.85
N HIS A 162 15.54 -12.31 -2.92
CA HIS A 162 14.49 -12.67 -1.97
C HIS A 162 13.11 -12.17 -2.36
N VAL A 163 12.99 -11.51 -3.50
CA VAL A 163 11.70 -11.09 -4.04
C VAL A 163 11.01 -12.27 -4.71
N ASP A 164 9.79 -12.56 -4.28
CA ASP A 164 8.90 -13.51 -4.94
C ASP A 164 8.07 -12.77 -6.01
N PRO A 165 8.31 -13.03 -7.30
CA PRO A 165 7.57 -12.37 -8.37
C PRO A 165 6.07 -12.66 -8.35
N ASP A 166 5.66 -13.81 -7.82
CA ASP A 166 4.24 -14.16 -7.76
C ASP A 166 3.51 -13.30 -6.72
N CYS A 167 4.15 -13.02 -5.58
CA CYS A 167 3.61 -12.09 -4.58
C CYS A 167 3.47 -10.67 -5.15
N VAL A 168 4.48 -10.17 -5.86
CA VAL A 168 4.43 -8.87 -6.54
C VAL A 168 3.31 -8.83 -7.58
N ASN A 169 3.19 -9.86 -8.41
CA ASN A 169 2.13 -9.97 -9.42
C ASN A 169 0.73 -10.05 -8.79
N GLU A 170 0.58 -10.71 -7.65
CA GLU A 170 -0.68 -10.72 -6.90
C GLU A 170 -1.04 -9.31 -6.42
N ALA A 171 -0.06 -8.57 -5.88
CA ALA A 171 -0.25 -7.20 -5.44
C ALA A 171 -0.68 -6.28 -6.60
N VAL A 172 -0.07 -6.39 -7.78
CA VAL A 172 -0.49 -5.65 -9.00
C VAL A 172 -1.94 -6.00 -9.36
N LYS A 173 -2.27 -7.28 -9.48
CA LYS A 173 -3.63 -7.73 -9.85
C LYS A 173 -4.68 -7.27 -8.84
N PHE A 174 -4.37 -7.35 -7.55
CA PHE A 174 -5.28 -6.91 -6.50
C PHE A 174 -5.47 -5.40 -6.51
N SER A 175 -4.40 -4.62 -6.67
CA SER A 175 -4.44 -3.16 -6.80
C SER A 175 -5.32 -2.71 -7.98
N ILE A 176 -5.15 -3.34 -9.14
CA ILE A 176 -5.98 -3.07 -10.33
C ILE A 176 -7.45 -3.42 -10.04
N ALA A 177 -7.72 -4.55 -9.38
CA ALA A 177 -9.07 -4.96 -9.06
C ALA A 177 -9.76 -3.99 -8.10
N VAL A 178 -9.04 -3.52 -7.06
CA VAL A 178 -9.53 -2.49 -6.13
C VAL A 178 -9.86 -1.21 -6.88
N ALA A 179 -8.94 -0.71 -7.71
CA ALA A 179 -9.15 0.51 -8.47
C ALA A 179 -10.32 0.40 -9.46
N LYS A 180 -10.41 -0.69 -10.22
CA LYS A 180 -11.52 -0.93 -11.16
C LYS A 180 -12.87 -1.05 -10.45
N LYS A 181 -12.91 -1.68 -9.29
CA LYS A 181 -14.13 -1.76 -8.48
C LYS A 181 -14.54 -0.40 -7.90
N LEU A 182 -13.58 0.45 -7.58
CA LEU A 182 -13.82 1.82 -7.11
C LEU A 182 -14.43 2.69 -8.21
N MET A 183 -13.94 2.54 -9.44
CA MET A 183 -14.33 3.34 -10.62
C MET A 183 -15.64 2.88 -11.28
N ALA A 184 -16.18 1.69 -10.90
CA ALA A 184 -17.40 1.12 -11.43
C ALA A 184 -18.64 1.69 -10.73
#